data_0073c7a108dfe921219acf916f09a848
#
_entry.id   0073c7a108dfe921219acf916f09a848
#
_cell.length_a   1.000
_cell.length_b   1.000
_cell.length_c   1.000
_cell.angle_alpha   90.00
_cell.angle_beta   90.00
_cell.angle_gamma   90.00
#
_symmetry.space_group_name_H-M   'P 1'
#
loop_
_entity.id
_entity.type
_entity.pdbx_description
1 polymer ?
#
loop_
_entity_poly.entity_id
_entity_poly.type
_entity_poly.pdbx_seq_one_letter_code
_entity_poly.pdbx_strand_id
1 'polypeptide(L)'
;MNENNKGTLYLVPTPIGNLEDMTYRAVRILGEVDAIAAEDTRHTGILLKHFEISKPLISYHEHNKEEKGNAIIEMLLEGKHIACVSDAGMPAISDPGADLASKAIAQDISVVPLPGANAALTALIASDLDTKQFTFFGFLPKRGKHRNDALQLMAKQRGTLLFYEAPHRLQEVLCDMYEAFGNRPITIAREVTKKFETFLRTDLALSLIH
;
A
#
# COMPACT_ATOMS: atom_id res chain seq x y z
N MET A 1 1.08 22.94 -33.42
CA MET A 1 1.50 22.92 -32.02
C MET A 1 1.43 21.48 -31.60
N ASN A 2 2.58 20.86 -31.31
CA ASN A 2 2.61 19.47 -30.90
C ASN A 2 1.92 19.35 -29.55
N GLU A 3 0.74 18.76 -29.51
CA GLU A 3 0.20 18.24 -28.27
C GLU A 3 1.26 17.29 -27.71
N ASN A 4 1.71 17.59 -26.49
CA ASN A 4 2.70 16.82 -25.75
C ASN A 4 2.23 15.34 -25.71
N ASN A 5 2.82 14.52 -26.54
CA ASN A 5 2.51 13.08 -26.62
C ASN A 5 3.21 12.34 -25.46
N LYS A 6 3.00 12.85 -24.23
CA LYS A 6 3.48 12.21 -23.00
C LYS A 6 2.71 10.90 -22.78
N GLY A 7 3.38 9.90 -22.26
CA GLY A 7 2.75 8.69 -21.78
C GLY A 7 1.93 8.90 -20.51
N THR A 8 1.45 7.80 -19.96
CA THR A 8 0.63 7.76 -18.74
C THR A 8 1.29 6.88 -17.70
N LEU A 9 1.37 7.37 -16.46
CA LEU A 9 1.72 6.56 -15.30
C LEU A 9 0.45 5.96 -14.70
N TYR A 10 0.34 4.65 -14.71
CA TYR A 10 -0.75 3.92 -14.05
C TYR A 10 -0.30 3.42 -12.69
N LEU A 11 -1.04 3.75 -11.63
CA LEU A 11 -0.86 3.16 -10.32
C LEU A 11 -1.78 1.94 -10.21
N VAL A 12 -1.20 0.76 -10.28
CA VAL A 12 -1.96 -0.50 -10.43
C VAL A 12 -1.88 -1.33 -9.16
N PRO A 13 -2.99 -1.49 -8.42
CA PRO A 13 -3.04 -2.35 -7.25
C PRO A 13 -2.81 -3.82 -7.60
N THR A 14 -2.12 -4.53 -6.71
CA THR A 14 -1.89 -5.96 -6.76
C THR A 14 -2.65 -6.67 -5.64
N PRO A 15 -2.89 -7.99 -5.73
CA PRO A 15 -3.54 -8.74 -4.67
C PRO A 15 -2.78 -8.67 -3.33
N ILE A 16 -3.51 -8.71 -2.22
CA ILE A 16 -2.92 -8.74 -0.86
C ILE A 16 -2.84 -10.15 -0.28
N GLY A 17 -3.12 -11.17 -1.10
CA GLY A 17 -3.04 -12.56 -0.68
C GLY A 17 -3.94 -13.51 -1.45
N ASN A 18 -4.90 -13.00 -2.23
CA ASN A 18 -5.78 -13.78 -3.08
C ASN A 18 -5.74 -13.24 -4.52
N LEU A 19 -5.33 -14.05 -5.47
CA LEU A 19 -5.21 -13.66 -6.88
C LEU A 19 -6.56 -13.28 -7.52
N GLU A 20 -7.68 -13.75 -6.98
CA GLU A 20 -9.03 -13.39 -7.43
C GLU A 20 -9.38 -11.92 -7.15
N ASP A 21 -8.66 -11.24 -6.25
CA ASP A 21 -8.83 -9.82 -5.97
C ASP A 21 -8.21 -8.92 -7.06
N MET A 22 -7.59 -9.50 -8.08
CA MET A 22 -7.06 -8.75 -9.22
C MET A 22 -8.20 -8.27 -10.11
N THR A 23 -8.27 -6.96 -10.37
CA THR A 23 -9.35 -6.43 -11.22
C THR A 23 -9.08 -6.69 -12.71
N TYR A 24 -10.14 -6.91 -13.50
CA TYR A 24 -10.03 -7.03 -14.96
C TYR A 24 -9.31 -5.83 -15.60
N ARG A 25 -9.56 -4.61 -15.07
CA ARG A 25 -8.90 -3.41 -15.56
C ARG A 25 -7.40 -3.42 -15.26
N ALA A 26 -6.98 -3.90 -14.10
CA ALA A 26 -5.57 -4.01 -13.74
C ALA A 26 -4.84 -5.00 -14.67
N VAL A 27 -5.42 -6.19 -14.89
CA VAL A 27 -4.87 -7.19 -15.83
C VAL A 27 -4.71 -6.61 -17.23
N ARG A 28 -5.75 -5.94 -17.74
CA ARG A 28 -5.71 -5.31 -19.07
C ARG A 28 -4.61 -4.25 -19.17
N ILE A 29 -4.54 -3.31 -18.20
CA ILE A 29 -3.54 -2.24 -18.21
C ILE A 29 -2.11 -2.80 -18.13
N LEU A 30 -1.86 -3.79 -17.26
CA LEU A 30 -0.54 -4.44 -17.17
C LEU A 30 -0.15 -5.12 -18.50
N GLY A 31 -1.13 -5.60 -19.27
CA GLY A 31 -0.92 -6.15 -20.61
C GLY A 31 -0.71 -5.10 -21.71
N GLU A 32 -1.16 -3.86 -21.52
CA GLU A 32 -1.11 -2.78 -22.52
C GLU A 32 0.12 -1.87 -22.37
N VAL A 33 0.62 -1.62 -21.15
CA VAL A 33 1.74 -0.70 -20.90
C VAL A 33 3.06 -1.17 -21.54
N ASP A 34 3.99 -0.24 -21.71
CA ASP A 34 5.32 -0.52 -22.29
C ASP A 34 6.27 -1.19 -21.29
N ALA A 35 6.16 -0.84 -20.00
CA ALA A 35 6.93 -1.46 -18.93
C ALA A 35 6.20 -1.34 -17.58
N ILE A 36 6.64 -2.14 -16.61
CA ILE A 36 6.08 -2.19 -15.27
C ILE A 36 7.20 -1.90 -14.25
N ALA A 37 7.04 -0.83 -13.48
CA ALA A 37 7.88 -0.50 -12.34
C ALA A 37 7.39 -1.27 -11.10
N ALA A 38 8.24 -2.05 -10.46
CA ALA A 38 7.91 -2.95 -9.36
C ALA A 38 8.94 -2.87 -8.23
N GLU A 39 8.47 -2.95 -6.98
CA GLU A 39 9.33 -2.97 -5.80
C GLU A 39 10.19 -4.24 -5.77
N ASP A 40 9.58 -5.42 -5.82
CA ASP A 40 10.27 -6.69 -6.08
C ASP A 40 9.84 -7.29 -7.44
N THR A 41 10.74 -7.22 -8.41
CA THR A 41 10.50 -7.74 -9.78
C THR A 41 10.31 -9.24 -9.82
N ARG A 42 10.81 -9.99 -8.84
CA ARG A 42 10.62 -11.46 -8.75
C ARG A 42 9.20 -11.78 -8.34
N HIS A 43 8.69 -11.07 -7.32
CA HIS A 43 7.31 -11.21 -6.85
C HIS A 43 6.32 -10.82 -7.94
N THR A 44 6.51 -9.65 -8.54
CA THR A 44 5.69 -9.17 -9.67
C THR A 44 5.76 -10.12 -10.86
N GLY A 45 6.94 -10.69 -11.16
CA GLY A 45 7.10 -11.66 -12.25
C GLY A 45 6.23 -12.92 -12.08
N ILE A 46 6.06 -13.41 -10.86
CA ILE A 46 5.16 -14.54 -10.54
C ILE A 46 3.71 -14.15 -10.82
N LEU A 47 3.28 -12.95 -10.38
CA LEU A 47 1.94 -12.43 -10.63
C LEU A 47 1.65 -12.30 -12.13
N LEU A 48 2.56 -11.68 -12.89
CA LEU A 48 2.40 -11.49 -14.33
C LEU A 48 2.33 -12.83 -15.08
N LYS A 49 3.14 -13.80 -14.68
CA LYS A 49 3.10 -15.15 -15.25
C LYS A 49 1.74 -15.82 -15.04
N HIS A 50 1.13 -15.64 -13.85
CA HIS A 50 -0.20 -16.19 -13.56
C HIS A 50 -1.28 -15.63 -14.50
N PHE A 51 -1.19 -14.36 -14.85
CA PHE A 51 -2.12 -13.70 -15.78
C PHE A 51 -1.65 -13.70 -17.24
N GLU A 52 -0.64 -14.51 -17.58
CA GLU A 52 -0.08 -14.64 -18.93
C GLU A 52 0.41 -13.30 -19.54
N ILE A 53 0.87 -12.38 -18.68
CA ILE A 53 1.39 -11.08 -19.10
C ILE A 53 2.90 -11.15 -19.22
N SER A 54 3.43 -10.72 -20.38
CA SER A 54 4.87 -10.62 -20.65
C SER A 54 5.24 -9.17 -20.95
N LYS A 55 5.83 -8.47 -19.98
CA LYS A 55 6.25 -7.05 -20.09
C LYS A 55 7.61 -6.84 -19.42
N PRO A 56 8.40 -5.87 -19.89
CA PRO A 56 9.63 -5.47 -19.21
C PRO A 56 9.35 -5.03 -17.78
N LEU A 57 10.16 -5.51 -16.83
CA LEU A 57 10.11 -5.11 -15.44
C LEU A 57 11.27 -4.15 -15.12
N ILE A 58 10.94 -3.06 -14.44
CA ILE A 58 11.91 -2.07 -13.93
C ILE A 58 11.88 -2.18 -12.41
N SER A 59 13.02 -2.48 -11.79
CA SER A 59 13.14 -2.46 -10.32
C SER A 59 13.06 -1.02 -9.82
N TYR A 60 12.06 -0.72 -8.96
CA TYR A 60 11.83 0.59 -8.39
C TYR A 60 11.46 0.47 -6.91
N HIS A 61 12.41 0.75 -6.03
CA HIS A 61 12.28 0.61 -4.57
C HIS A 61 12.96 1.78 -3.86
N GLU A 62 12.79 1.90 -2.55
CA GLU A 62 13.27 3.01 -1.74
C GLU A 62 14.75 3.35 -1.95
N HIS A 63 15.62 2.34 -2.15
CA HIS A 63 17.07 2.55 -2.30
C HIS A 63 17.51 3.02 -3.69
N ASN A 64 16.67 2.89 -4.73
CA ASN A 64 17.01 3.31 -6.10
C ASN A 64 16.04 4.33 -6.71
N LYS A 65 15.08 4.83 -5.92
CA LYS A 65 13.97 5.67 -6.40
C LYS A 65 14.41 6.95 -7.11
N GLU A 66 15.56 7.52 -6.74
CA GLU A 66 16.06 8.73 -7.40
C GLU A 66 16.53 8.42 -8.84
N GLU A 67 17.44 7.46 -9.00
CA GLU A 67 17.99 7.11 -10.31
C GLU A 67 16.91 6.51 -11.22
N LYS A 68 16.21 5.48 -10.74
CA LYS A 68 15.21 4.77 -11.53
C LYS A 68 13.95 5.60 -11.75
N GLY A 69 13.56 6.43 -10.76
CA GLY A 69 12.44 7.35 -10.91
C GLY A 69 12.67 8.32 -12.06
N ASN A 70 13.85 8.94 -12.13
CA ASN A 70 14.19 9.85 -13.23
C ASN A 70 14.16 9.15 -14.60
N ALA A 71 14.72 7.93 -14.68
CA ALA A 71 14.67 7.16 -15.93
C ALA A 71 13.23 6.81 -16.35
N ILE A 72 12.34 6.48 -15.39
CA ILE A 72 10.92 6.23 -15.66
C ILE A 72 10.23 7.51 -16.14
N ILE A 73 10.53 8.65 -15.53
CA ILE A 73 9.97 9.94 -15.97
C ILE A 73 10.41 10.27 -17.40
N GLU A 74 11.67 10.04 -17.77
CA GLU A 74 12.15 10.20 -19.15
C GLU A 74 11.35 9.32 -20.15
N MET A 75 11.13 8.05 -19.82
CA MET A 75 10.30 7.15 -20.63
C MET A 75 8.87 7.68 -20.82
N LEU A 76 8.27 8.20 -19.75
CA LEU A 76 6.93 8.80 -19.80
C LEU A 76 6.91 10.08 -20.65
N LEU A 77 7.94 10.91 -20.60
CA LEU A 77 8.09 12.10 -21.44
C LEU A 77 8.30 11.74 -22.93
N GLU A 78 8.88 10.56 -23.23
CA GLU A 78 9.00 10.01 -24.58
C GLU A 78 7.68 9.42 -25.11
N GLY A 79 6.59 9.43 -24.33
CA GLY A 79 5.28 8.92 -24.74
C GLY A 79 5.02 7.46 -24.33
N LYS A 80 5.93 6.79 -23.60
CA LYS A 80 5.72 5.42 -23.11
C LYS A 80 4.75 5.40 -21.94
N HIS A 81 3.90 4.38 -21.90
CA HIS A 81 2.98 4.13 -20.79
C HIS A 81 3.61 3.17 -19.78
N ILE A 82 3.62 3.54 -18.51
CA ILE A 82 4.25 2.76 -17.45
C ILE A 82 3.23 2.45 -16.35
N ALA A 83 3.20 1.20 -15.90
CA ALA A 83 2.49 0.82 -14.69
C ALA A 83 3.46 0.79 -13.49
N CYS A 84 3.06 1.37 -12.36
CA CYS A 84 3.72 1.20 -11.08
C CYS A 84 2.88 0.26 -10.23
N VAL A 85 3.50 -0.80 -9.70
CA VAL A 85 2.89 -1.76 -8.79
C VAL A 85 3.67 -1.84 -7.48
N SER A 86 2.98 -2.14 -6.38
CA SER A 86 3.59 -2.53 -5.11
C SER A 86 3.63 -4.04 -4.97
N ASP A 87 4.32 -4.54 -3.95
CA ASP A 87 4.36 -5.98 -3.66
C ASP A 87 2.98 -6.52 -3.25
N ALA A 88 2.16 -5.69 -2.59
CA ALA A 88 0.81 -6.07 -2.19
C ALA A 88 -0.08 -4.83 -1.98
N GLY A 89 -1.25 -4.81 -2.59
CA GLY A 89 -2.24 -3.76 -2.45
C GLY A 89 -2.01 -2.55 -3.34
N MET A 90 -2.41 -1.38 -2.87
CA MET A 90 -2.36 -0.13 -3.63
C MET A 90 -0.96 0.47 -3.59
N PRO A 91 -0.33 0.74 -4.76
CA PRO A 91 0.91 1.49 -4.81
C PRO A 91 0.71 2.92 -4.29
N ALA A 92 1.78 3.55 -3.82
CA ALA A 92 1.79 4.85 -3.15
C ALA A 92 1.18 4.85 -1.73
N ILE A 93 0.86 3.68 -1.18
CA ILE A 93 0.42 3.52 0.22
C ILE A 93 1.50 2.72 0.96
N SER A 94 2.38 3.41 1.66
CA SER A 94 3.53 2.84 2.41
C SER A 94 4.63 2.22 1.55
N ASP A 95 4.77 2.67 0.30
CA ASP A 95 5.80 2.26 -0.66
C ASP A 95 6.31 3.47 -1.49
N PRO A 96 7.38 3.34 -2.29
CA PRO A 96 7.98 4.44 -3.06
C PRO A 96 7.12 4.95 -4.23
N GLY A 97 5.99 4.33 -4.55
CA GLY A 97 5.11 4.76 -5.64
C GLY A 97 4.62 6.20 -5.50
N ALA A 98 4.51 6.72 -4.26
CA ALA A 98 4.14 8.11 -4.00
C ALA A 98 5.17 9.11 -4.56
N ASP A 99 6.47 8.81 -4.45
CA ASP A 99 7.54 9.63 -5.01
C ASP A 99 7.46 9.68 -6.54
N LEU A 100 7.27 8.52 -7.18
CA LEU A 100 7.13 8.45 -8.64
C LEU A 100 5.90 9.20 -9.14
N ALA A 101 4.77 9.08 -8.46
CA ALA A 101 3.56 9.82 -8.78
C ALA A 101 3.78 11.34 -8.66
N SER A 102 4.44 11.79 -7.59
CA SER A 102 4.78 13.21 -7.38
C SER A 102 5.69 13.75 -8.48
N LYS A 103 6.73 12.99 -8.87
CA LYS A 103 7.63 13.35 -9.99
C LYS A 103 6.88 13.45 -11.31
N ALA A 104 5.97 12.52 -11.59
CA ALA A 104 5.15 12.53 -12.81
C ALA A 104 4.21 13.74 -12.85
N ILE A 105 3.51 14.04 -11.75
CA ILE A 105 2.63 15.20 -11.62
C ILE A 105 3.40 16.51 -11.82
N ALA A 106 4.60 16.62 -11.24
CA ALA A 106 5.45 17.81 -11.38
C ALA A 106 5.91 18.09 -12.83
N GLN A 107 5.83 17.06 -13.70
CA GLN A 107 6.14 17.15 -15.13
C GLN A 107 4.88 17.17 -16.00
N ASP A 108 3.70 17.44 -15.45
CA ASP A 108 2.41 17.40 -16.16
C ASP A 108 2.18 16.08 -16.92
N ILE A 109 2.64 14.96 -16.37
CA ILE A 109 2.37 13.62 -16.89
C ILE A 109 1.06 13.12 -16.26
N SER A 110 0.21 12.51 -17.08
CA SER A 110 -1.05 11.93 -16.61
C SER A 110 -0.78 10.76 -15.63
N VAL A 111 -1.33 10.85 -14.40
CA VAL A 111 -1.28 9.78 -13.41
C VAL A 111 -2.66 9.22 -13.20
N VAL A 112 -2.85 7.95 -13.51
CA VAL A 112 -4.14 7.25 -13.46
C VAL A 112 -4.12 6.18 -12.37
N PRO A 113 -4.76 6.42 -11.21
CA PRO A 113 -4.91 5.39 -10.20
C PRO A 113 -6.02 4.40 -10.56
N LEU A 114 -5.79 3.12 -10.32
CA LEU A 114 -6.80 2.09 -10.42
C LEU A 114 -7.30 1.70 -9.03
N PRO A 115 -8.61 1.46 -8.84
CA PRO A 115 -9.11 0.86 -7.61
C PRO A 115 -8.69 -0.60 -7.51
N GLY A 116 -8.50 -1.10 -6.29
CA GLY A 116 -8.14 -2.49 -6.07
C GLY A 116 -7.96 -2.85 -4.60
N ALA A 117 -7.35 -4.00 -4.35
CA ALA A 117 -7.16 -4.55 -3.01
C ALA A 117 -6.44 -3.57 -2.07
N ASN A 118 -6.97 -3.43 -0.85
CA ASN A 118 -6.43 -2.55 0.19
C ASN A 118 -6.70 -3.15 1.57
N ALA A 119 -5.65 -3.60 2.25
CA ALA A 119 -5.79 -4.30 3.52
C ALA A 119 -6.41 -3.43 4.63
N ALA A 120 -6.08 -2.12 4.70
CA ALA A 120 -6.59 -1.23 5.73
C ALA A 120 -8.11 -1.03 5.62
N LEU A 121 -8.61 -0.74 4.41
CA LEU A 121 -10.04 -0.54 4.19
C LEU A 121 -10.82 -1.85 4.30
N THR A 122 -10.25 -2.97 3.82
CA THR A 122 -10.87 -4.29 3.96
C THR A 122 -10.99 -4.68 5.45
N ALA A 123 -9.95 -4.41 6.25
CA ALA A 123 -10.01 -4.62 7.69
C ALA A 123 -11.03 -3.70 8.37
N LEU A 124 -11.10 -2.43 7.98
CA LEU A 124 -12.02 -1.44 8.55
C LEU A 124 -13.49 -1.85 8.38
N ILE A 125 -13.90 -2.23 7.17
CA ILE A 125 -15.31 -2.59 6.91
C ILE A 125 -15.77 -3.85 7.64
N ALA A 126 -14.83 -4.70 8.08
CA ALA A 126 -15.10 -5.92 8.85
C ALA A 126 -14.79 -5.76 10.35
N SER A 127 -14.44 -4.57 10.82
CA SER A 127 -13.91 -4.34 12.18
C SER A 127 -14.98 -4.20 13.26
N ASP A 128 -16.21 -3.84 12.92
CA ASP A 128 -17.26 -3.37 13.86
C ASP A 128 -16.90 -2.05 14.58
N LEU A 129 -15.95 -1.26 14.02
CA LEU A 129 -15.60 0.07 14.47
C LEU A 129 -16.20 1.15 13.56
N ASP A 130 -16.17 2.41 13.98
CA ASP A 130 -16.70 3.51 13.17
C ASP A 130 -15.96 3.63 11.83
N THR A 131 -16.70 3.53 10.73
CA THR A 131 -16.19 3.66 9.36
C THR A 131 -16.35 5.06 8.77
N LYS A 132 -17.08 5.96 9.45
CA LYS A 132 -17.34 7.31 8.95
C LYS A 132 -16.16 8.24 9.13
N GLN A 133 -15.44 8.06 10.24
CA GLN A 133 -14.25 8.85 10.56
C GLN A 133 -13.12 7.93 10.96
N PHE A 134 -12.06 7.90 10.15
CA PHE A 134 -10.88 7.10 10.41
C PHE A 134 -9.61 7.81 9.96
N THR A 135 -8.48 7.41 10.54
CA THR A 135 -7.16 7.90 10.16
C THR A 135 -6.23 6.71 9.94
N PHE A 136 -5.59 6.66 8.78
CA PHE A 136 -4.58 5.67 8.46
C PHE A 136 -3.17 6.20 8.77
N PHE A 137 -2.42 5.46 9.56
CA PHE A 137 -1.06 5.81 9.99
C PHE A 137 0.03 4.93 9.38
N GLY A 138 -0.34 3.85 8.71
CA GLY A 138 0.64 2.88 8.21
C GLY A 138 1.40 2.18 9.34
N PHE A 139 2.70 1.99 9.16
CA PHE A 139 3.56 1.36 10.16
C PHE A 139 4.04 2.37 11.21
N LEU A 140 3.94 2.00 12.48
CA LEU A 140 4.53 2.79 13.56
C LEU A 140 6.07 2.78 13.49
N PRO A 141 6.72 3.88 13.95
CA PRO A 141 8.17 3.90 14.12
C PRO A 141 8.67 2.72 14.97
N LYS A 142 9.86 2.22 14.66
CA LYS A 142 10.33 0.95 15.25
C LYS A 142 10.44 0.98 16.76
N ARG A 143 10.99 2.04 17.36
CA ARG A 143 11.26 2.14 18.81
C ARG A 143 11.44 3.58 19.27
N GLY A 144 11.39 3.75 20.60
CA GLY A 144 11.89 4.92 21.33
C GLY A 144 11.01 6.16 21.19
N LYS A 145 11.63 7.33 21.37
CA LYS A 145 10.93 8.61 21.43
C LYS A 145 9.99 8.86 20.24
N HIS A 146 10.43 8.56 19.04
CA HIS A 146 9.59 8.77 17.85
C HIS A 146 8.29 7.95 17.85
N ARG A 147 8.33 6.70 18.37
CA ARG A 147 7.11 5.89 18.53
C ARG A 147 6.20 6.47 19.59
N ASN A 148 6.76 6.83 20.74
CA ASN A 148 5.99 7.43 21.83
C ASN A 148 5.35 8.77 21.43
N ASP A 149 6.11 9.64 20.79
CA ASP A 149 5.59 10.93 20.29
C ASP A 149 4.46 10.72 19.27
N ALA A 150 4.61 9.75 18.37
CA ALA A 150 3.57 9.37 17.40
C ALA A 150 2.31 8.86 18.11
N LEU A 151 2.44 7.93 19.07
CA LEU A 151 1.31 7.40 19.84
C LEU A 151 0.59 8.50 20.65
N GLN A 152 1.33 9.43 21.28
CA GLN A 152 0.74 10.56 21.99
C GLN A 152 -0.05 11.50 21.06
N LEU A 153 0.43 11.70 19.84
CA LEU A 153 -0.31 12.47 18.82
C LEU A 153 -1.59 11.74 18.39
N MET A 154 -1.49 10.42 18.19
CA MET A 154 -2.61 9.56 17.76
C MET A 154 -3.67 9.43 18.84
N ALA A 155 -3.29 9.42 20.14
CA ALA A 155 -4.21 9.39 21.27
C ALA A 155 -5.23 10.55 21.25
N LYS A 156 -4.87 11.67 20.64
CA LYS A 156 -5.73 12.86 20.51
C LYS A 156 -6.70 12.79 19.33
N GLN A 157 -6.52 11.81 18.44
CA GLN A 157 -7.38 11.66 17.27
C GLN A 157 -8.72 11.05 17.64
N ARG A 158 -9.78 11.54 16.99
CA ARG A 158 -11.13 10.97 17.07
C ARG A 158 -11.32 9.96 15.94
N GLY A 159 -12.26 9.05 16.14
CA GLY A 159 -12.59 8.03 15.14
C GLY A 159 -11.67 6.79 15.20
N THR A 160 -11.76 5.97 14.18
CA THR A 160 -11.00 4.72 14.08
C THR A 160 -9.58 4.98 13.59
N LEU A 161 -8.60 4.38 14.25
CA LEU A 161 -7.18 4.47 13.88
C LEU A 161 -6.77 3.18 13.18
N LEU A 162 -6.17 3.29 12.00
CA LEU A 162 -5.72 2.15 11.19
C LEU A 162 -4.21 2.09 11.15
N PHE A 163 -3.65 0.91 11.45
CA PHE A 163 -2.22 0.65 11.45
C PHE A 163 -1.88 -0.61 10.67
N TYR A 164 -0.70 -0.63 10.10
CA TYR A 164 -0.03 -1.86 9.69
C TYR A 164 1.02 -2.25 10.73
N GLU A 165 1.10 -3.54 11.05
CA GLU A 165 2.15 -4.01 11.94
C GLU A 165 2.63 -5.43 11.57
N ALA A 166 3.93 -5.64 11.74
CA ALA A 166 4.53 -6.95 11.54
C ALA A 166 4.20 -7.90 12.70
N PRO A 167 3.91 -9.19 12.44
CA PRO A 167 3.49 -10.12 13.49
C PRO A 167 4.43 -10.21 14.68
N HIS A 168 5.74 -10.16 14.45
CA HIS A 168 6.76 -10.25 15.51
C HIS A 168 6.87 -9.00 16.40
N ARG A 169 6.22 -7.88 16.03
CA ARG A 169 6.18 -6.63 16.80
C ARG A 169 4.82 -6.39 17.45
N LEU A 170 3.80 -7.13 17.04
CA LEU A 170 2.40 -6.85 17.39
C LEU A 170 2.20 -6.73 18.91
N GLN A 171 2.72 -7.69 19.70
CA GLN A 171 2.55 -7.68 21.15
C GLN A 171 3.16 -6.42 21.81
N GLU A 172 4.40 -6.06 21.44
CA GLU A 172 5.06 -4.86 21.95
C GLU A 172 4.27 -3.60 21.60
N VAL A 173 3.81 -3.48 20.36
CA VAL A 173 3.03 -2.34 19.89
C VAL A 173 1.67 -2.24 20.57
N LEU A 174 0.99 -3.35 20.83
CA LEU A 174 -0.28 -3.35 21.57
C LEU A 174 -0.08 -2.89 23.03
N CYS A 175 1.02 -3.26 23.69
CA CYS A 175 1.37 -2.72 25.02
C CYS A 175 1.56 -1.20 24.97
N ASP A 176 2.35 -0.71 24.03
CA ASP A 176 2.59 0.73 23.88
C ASP A 176 1.28 1.51 23.57
N MET A 177 0.41 0.90 22.74
CA MET A 177 -0.92 1.47 22.44
C MET A 177 -1.82 1.50 23.69
N TYR A 178 -1.81 0.45 24.51
CA TYR A 178 -2.58 0.41 25.74
C TYR A 178 -2.12 1.49 26.73
N GLU A 179 -0.81 1.69 26.88
CA GLU A 179 -0.25 2.75 27.72
C GLU A 179 -0.61 4.14 27.21
N ALA A 180 -0.61 4.36 25.89
CA ALA A 180 -0.88 5.67 25.29
C ALA A 180 -2.37 6.02 25.19
N PHE A 181 -3.23 5.04 24.89
CA PHE A 181 -4.64 5.25 24.55
C PHE A 181 -5.60 4.82 25.67
N GLY A 182 -5.11 4.06 26.67
CA GLY A 182 -5.94 3.34 27.64
C GLY A 182 -6.67 2.16 26.98
N ASN A 183 -7.61 1.56 27.70
CA ASN A 183 -8.42 0.48 27.15
C ASN A 183 -9.47 1.04 26.17
N ARG A 184 -9.44 0.56 24.95
CA ARG A 184 -10.41 0.90 23.90
C ARG A 184 -10.65 -0.31 22.97
N PRO A 185 -11.80 -0.34 22.26
CA PRO A 185 -12.07 -1.39 21.28
C PRO A 185 -10.98 -1.47 20.21
N ILE A 186 -10.60 -2.69 19.86
CA ILE A 186 -9.64 -2.98 18.79
C ILE A 186 -10.12 -4.17 17.95
N THR A 187 -9.76 -4.15 16.68
CA THR A 187 -9.85 -5.31 15.80
C THR A 187 -8.49 -5.61 15.20
N ILE A 188 -8.01 -6.82 15.41
CA ILE A 188 -6.79 -7.33 14.78
C ILE A 188 -7.22 -8.17 13.57
N ALA A 189 -6.94 -7.67 12.38
CA ALA A 189 -7.16 -8.37 11.12
C ALA A 189 -5.85 -9.01 10.65
N ARG A 190 -5.85 -10.31 10.47
CA ARG A 190 -4.69 -11.08 10.09
C ARG A 190 -4.98 -11.95 8.87
N GLU A 191 -3.99 -12.09 7.97
CA GLU A 191 -4.10 -12.94 6.78
C GLU A 191 -5.33 -12.61 5.91
N VAL A 192 -5.70 -11.32 5.86
CA VAL A 192 -6.86 -10.82 5.12
C VAL A 192 -6.80 -11.29 3.66
N THR A 193 -7.91 -11.81 3.15
CA THR A 193 -8.11 -12.45 1.84
C THR A 193 -7.46 -13.84 1.67
N LYS A 194 -6.64 -14.29 2.62
CA LYS A 194 -5.96 -15.59 2.56
C LYS A 194 -6.76 -16.70 3.24
N LYS A 195 -6.29 -17.94 3.06
CA LYS A 195 -6.93 -19.16 3.58
C LYS A 195 -7.19 -19.14 5.10
N PHE A 196 -6.34 -18.47 5.87
CA PHE A 196 -6.41 -18.41 7.33
C PHE A 196 -6.74 -16.99 7.81
N GLU A 197 -7.59 -16.29 7.08
CA GLU A 197 -8.10 -14.98 7.44
C GLU A 197 -8.77 -15.03 8.82
N THR A 198 -8.40 -14.08 9.69
CA THR A 198 -8.98 -13.96 11.03
C THR A 198 -9.22 -12.49 11.39
N PHE A 199 -10.32 -12.26 12.11
CA PHE A 199 -10.66 -10.97 12.71
C PHE A 199 -10.90 -11.16 14.20
N LEU A 200 -9.98 -10.73 15.04
CA LEU A 200 -10.14 -10.69 16.49
C LEU A 200 -10.68 -9.33 16.90
N ARG A 201 -11.96 -9.28 17.28
CA ARG A 201 -12.65 -8.09 17.80
C ARG A 201 -12.67 -8.16 19.30
N THR A 202 -12.01 -7.22 19.98
CA THR A 202 -11.80 -7.25 21.43
C THR A 202 -11.46 -5.85 21.96
N ASP A 203 -11.02 -5.74 23.20
CA ASP A 203 -10.41 -4.54 23.78
C ASP A 203 -8.89 -4.67 23.85
N LEU A 204 -8.18 -3.53 23.88
CA LEU A 204 -6.72 -3.53 23.98
C LEU A 204 -6.22 -4.35 25.19
N ALA A 205 -6.86 -4.21 26.36
CA ALA A 205 -6.47 -4.96 27.55
C ALA A 205 -6.57 -6.49 27.34
N LEU A 206 -7.63 -6.96 26.68
CA LEU A 206 -7.83 -8.40 26.42
C LEU A 206 -6.92 -8.91 25.29
N SER A 207 -6.57 -8.08 24.32
CA SER A 207 -5.66 -8.46 23.22
C SER A 207 -4.24 -8.80 23.70
N LEU A 208 -3.85 -8.35 24.91
CA LEU A 208 -2.55 -8.62 25.51
C LEU A 208 -2.48 -9.99 26.21
N ILE A 209 -3.61 -10.65 26.41
CA ILE A 209 -3.72 -11.93 27.13
C ILE A 209 -3.73 -13.11 26.16
N HIS A 210 -4.04 -12.90 24.90
CA HIS A 210 -4.14 -13.89 23.82
C HIS A 210 -3.00 -13.75 22.82
#